data_e5f204743079330a8e3f0d7f4629dda1
#
_entry.id   e5f204743079330a8e3f0d7f4629dda1
#
_cell.length_a   1.000
_cell.length_b   1.000
_cell.length_c   1.000
_cell.angle_alpha   90.00
_cell.angle_beta   90.00
_cell.angle_gamma   90.00
#
_symmetry.space_group_name_H-M   'P 1'
#
loop_
_entity.id
_entity.type
_entity.pdbx_description
1 polymer ?
#
loop_
_entity_poly.entity_id
_entity_poly.type
_entity_poly.pdbx_seq_one_letter_code
_entity_poly.pdbx_strand_id
1 'polypeptide(L)'
;MAEKIKVPAGVYDMVTRCMEQEFPDNVAIRYVAEDGKTVVEKHYREYARDIRKMVTYLKNEVPDLKGRSVVLLSRNCYEFCVASYGIILAGGVLVTLNQKKTWDELEYELGQVEPALILNDGVDYGCRAQLEAAYGPLLRPMNCYKDSTPGELTNCVDHDGLMMLMFTSGTTGRSKGVMLSERNMCSTLVTYSEVAENWITNRLPAGQKLPLSHMTLLPLFHMACFVCVMSYPPAGWALNLCGDIRDFYRDLGLMHSDVMASAPMLVETIYNDYKRGRVERLNGLWDLCCSSAALDPKMLEELAANGFVVNQCYGMTETFGDGILNFTQTADHMSAVGKPDDHCEYKLDETGEICIRGNSVMLGYYKDPKATAEVIDKDGWFHTGDLGRIDEDGYYYITGRKKNLMILANGENVSPEELEHKLAACPAVQECIVKEKSQKICAVVYCAEERQAEVKDFITECNRTLPLYKRISAVEFTAEPLPRNALGKLLRKEGRNLDAAKIKQL
;
A
#
# COMPACT_ATOMS: atom_id res chain seq x y z
N MET A 1 -28.41 16.17 -1.51
CA MET A 1 -26.97 16.25 -1.74
C MET A 1 -26.33 15.78 -0.43
N ALA A 2 -25.43 14.80 -0.46
CA ALA A 2 -24.65 14.46 0.71
C ALA A 2 -23.84 15.69 1.15
N GLU A 3 -23.74 15.90 2.45
CA GLU A 3 -22.93 17.00 2.99
C GLU A 3 -21.47 16.74 2.64
N LYS A 4 -20.75 17.75 2.13
CA LYS A 4 -19.34 17.59 1.76
C LYS A 4 -18.50 17.22 2.99
N ILE A 5 -17.60 16.26 2.83
CA ILE A 5 -16.67 15.88 3.88
C ILE A 5 -15.68 17.02 4.09
N LYS A 6 -15.65 17.56 5.28
CA LYS A 6 -14.74 18.65 5.62
C LYS A 6 -13.35 18.10 5.92
N VAL A 7 -12.41 18.36 5.02
CA VAL A 7 -11.00 17.96 5.20
C VAL A 7 -10.46 18.58 6.48
N PRO A 8 -9.79 17.80 7.37
CA PRO A 8 -9.19 18.33 8.59
C PRO A 8 -7.95 19.19 8.29
N ALA A 9 -7.74 20.21 9.12
CA ALA A 9 -6.60 21.11 8.99
C ALA A 9 -5.26 20.47 9.45
N GLY A 10 -5.30 19.29 10.04
CA GLY A 10 -4.16 18.53 10.51
C GLY A 10 -4.57 17.45 11.50
N VAL A 11 -3.58 16.75 12.06
CA VAL A 11 -3.80 15.63 13.00
C VAL A 11 -4.50 16.11 14.28
N TYR A 12 -4.21 17.31 14.74
CA TYR A 12 -4.88 17.91 15.91
C TYR A 12 -6.38 18.13 15.65
N ASP A 13 -6.74 18.72 14.52
CA ASP A 13 -8.13 18.95 14.11
C ASP A 13 -8.87 17.61 13.90
N MET A 14 -8.17 16.61 13.37
CA MET A 14 -8.73 15.26 13.19
C MET A 14 -9.20 14.64 14.51
N VAL A 15 -8.40 14.77 15.58
CA VAL A 15 -8.80 14.24 16.89
C VAL A 15 -9.87 15.11 17.53
N THR A 16 -9.65 16.44 17.61
CA THR A 16 -10.52 17.33 18.39
C THR A 16 -11.85 17.64 17.73
N ARG A 17 -11.90 17.72 16.40
CA ARG A 17 -13.13 17.95 15.65
C ARG A 17 -13.78 16.65 15.17
N CYS A 18 -13.08 15.86 14.34
CA CYS A 18 -13.71 14.70 13.72
C CYS A 18 -14.07 13.62 14.76
N MET A 19 -13.10 13.24 15.63
CA MET A 19 -13.33 12.13 16.55
C MET A 19 -14.12 12.52 17.81
N GLU A 20 -13.92 13.73 18.36
CA GLU A 20 -14.55 14.12 19.63
C GLU A 20 -15.86 14.89 19.45
N GLN A 21 -16.06 15.60 18.34
CA GLN A 21 -17.24 16.46 18.13
C GLN A 21 -18.17 15.96 17.04
N GLU A 22 -17.66 15.61 15.84
CA GLU A 22 -18.51 15.24 14.70
C GLU A 22 -18.99 13.78 14.79
N PHE A 23 -18.09 12.82 15.12
CA PHE A 23 -18.41 11.39 15.09
C PHE A 23 -18.11 10.61 16.38
N PRO A 24 -18.29 11.20 17.59
CA PRO A 24 -17.83 10.58 18.85
C PRO A 24 -18.43 9.19 19.10
N ASP A 25 -19.66 8.96 18.62
CA ASP A 25 -20.43 7.74 18.86
C ASP A 25 -20.28 6.70 17.75
N ASN A 26 -19.68 7.05 16.62
CA ASN A 26 -19.40 6.09 15.56
C ASN A 26 -18.31 5.11 16.01
N VAL A 27 -18.41 3.88 15.55
CA VAL A 27 -17.33 2.91 15.71
C VAL A 27 -16.14 3.34 14.85
N ALA A 28 -14.99 3.56 15.47
CA ALA A 28 -13.75 3.92 14.79
C ALA A 28 -12.96 2.68 14.37
N ILE A 29 -12.82 1.72 15.29
CA ILE A 29 -11.97 0.53 15.08
C ILE A 29 -12.67 -0.70 15.63
N ARG A 30 -12.66 -1.79 14.86
CA ARG A 30 -13.00 -3.14 15.30
C ARG A 30 -11.81 -4.07 15.18
N TYR A 31 -11.73 -5.04 16.06
CA TYR A 31 -10.77 -6.13 15.96
C TYR A 31 -11.28 -7.36 16.72
N VAL A 32 -10.77 -8.53 16.35
CA VAL A 32 -11.08 -9.77 17.06
C VAL A 32 -10.11 -9.92 18.25
N ALA A 33 -10.63 -10.17 19.43
CA ALA A 33 -9.83 -10.37 20.64
C ALA A 33 -8.98 -11.66 20.53
N GLU A 34 -8.08 -11.85 21.49
CA GLU A 34 -7.17 -13.01 21.53
C GLU A 34 -7.88 -14.36 21.61
N ASP A 35 -9.14 -14.39 22.08
CA ASP A 35 -9.96 -15.59 22.09
C ASP A 35 -10.40 -16.06 20.69
N GLY A 36 -10.14 -15.26 19.66
CA GLY A 36 -10.48 -15.53 18.27
C GLY A 36 -11.98 -15.51 17.95
N LYS A 37 -12.82 -14.98 18.84
CA LYS A 37 -14.29 -15.03 18.75
C LYS A 37 -14.97 -13.70 19.08
N THR A 38 -14.47 -12.99 20.08
CA THR A 38 -15.07 -11.74 20.57
C THR A 38 -14.63 -10.59 19.69
N VAL A 39 -15.60 -9.88 19.10
CA VAL A 39 -15.34 -8.61 18.42
C VAL A 39 -15.31 -7.49 19.45
N VAL A 40 -14.20 -6.76 19.48
CA VAL A 40 -14.05 -5.54 20.29
C VAL A 40 -14.31 -4.35 19.40
N GLU A 41 -15.20 -3.45 19.83
CA GLU A 41 -15.48 -2.18 19.18
C GLU A 41 -14.90 -1.04 20.00
N LYS A 42 -14.27 -0.08 19.31
CA LYS A 42 -13.79 1.18 19.86
C LYS A 42 -14.48 2.33 19.14
N HIS A 43 -15.23 3.12 19.89
CA HIS A 43 -15.85 4.33 19.36
C HIS A 43 -14.81 5.45 19.25
N TYR A 44 -15.06 6.45 18.37
CA TYR A 44 -14.13 7.56 18.16
C TYR A 44 -13.81 8.31 19.45
N ARG A 45 -14.79 8.51 20.37
CA ARG A 45 -14.52 9.11 21.69
C ARG A 45 -13.52 8.33 22.53
N GLU A 46 -13.58 6.98 22.48
CA GLU A 46 -12.65 6.13 23.21
C GLU A 46 -11.27 6.16 22.55
N TYR A 47 -11.24 6.15 21.23
CA TYR A 47 -10.03 6.24 20.45
C TYR A 47 -9.30 7.57 20.72
N ALA A 48 -10.01 8.71 20.67
CA ALA A 48 -9.46 10.02 21.01
C ALA A 48 -8.93 10.08 22.45
N ARG A 49 -9.68 9.49 23.42
CA ARG A 49 -9.25 9.39 24.82
C ARG A 49 -7.94 8.60 24.94
N ASP A 50 -7.83 7.47 24.25
CA ASP A 50 -6.65 6.62 24.31
C ASP A 50 -5.44 7.28 23.60
N ILE A 51 -5.68 8.05 22.53
CA ILE A 51 -4.66 8.93 21.92
C ILE A 51 -4.14 9.95 22.94
N ARG A 52 -5.02 10.62 23.69
CA ARG A 52 -4.62 11.58 24.74
C ARG A 52 -3.77 10.93 25.84
N LYS A 53 -4.10 9.70 26.23
CA LYS A 53 -3.30 8.90 27.16
C LYS A 53 -1.91 8.61 26.61
N MET A 54 -1.82 8.23 25.33
CA MET A 54 -0.53 7.97 24.66
C MET A 54 0.32 9.25 24.60
N VAL A 55 -0.28 10.40 24.30
CA VAL A 55 0.43 11.70 24.32
C VAL A 55 1.00 11.98 25.72
N THR A 56 0.19 11.77 26.78
CA THR A 56 0.64 11.97 28.16
C THR A 56 1.78 11.02 28.52
N TYR A 57 1.64 9.73 28.16
CA TYR A 57 2.67 8.73 28.38
C TYR A 57 3.99 9.14 27.72
N LEU A 58 3.95 9.47 26.43
CA LEU A 58 5.15 9.80 25.66
C LEU A 58 5.87 11.07 26.20
N LYS A 59 5.11 12.11 26.57
CA LYS A 59 5.69 13.33 27.17
C LYS A 59 6.36 13.08 28.54
N ASN A 60 5.83 12.12 29.30
CA ASN A 60 6.43 11.73 30.59
C ASN A 60 7.66 10.83 30.42
N GLU A 61 7.58 9.86 29.49
CA GLU A 61 8.64 8.89 29.24
C GLU A 61 9.84 9.51 28.52
N VAL A 62 9.59 10.44 27.59
CA VAL A 62 10.61 11.13 26.78
C VAL A 62 10.33 12.64 26.80
N PRO A 63 10.74 13.36 27.84
CA PRO A 63 10.44 14.80 27.99
C PRO A 63 10.94 15.69 26.84
N ASP A 64 12.01 15.28 26.15
CA ASP A 64 12.64 15.96 25.01
C ASP A 64 12.23 15.32 23.66
N LEU A 65 11.03 14.81 23.55
CA LEU A 65 10.56 14.02 22.39
C LEU A 65 10.47 14.84 21.09
N LYS A 66 10.31 16.16 21.16
CA LYS A 66 10.08 16.99 19.98
C LYS A 66 11.13 16.75 18.89
N GLY A 67 10.67 16.32 17.71
CA GLY A 67 11.51 16.02 16.54
C GLY A 67 12.31 14.73 16.63
N ARG A 68 12.18 13.95 17.71
CA ARG A 68 12.86 12.66 17.87
C ARG A 68 11.97 11.50 17.38
N SER A 69 12.60 10.46 16.88
CA SER A 69 11.92 9.29 16.31
C SER A 69 11.36 8.36 17.38
N VAL A 70 10.08 7.97 17.23
CA VAL A 70 9.49 6.84 17.96
C VAL A 70 9.11 5.77 16.92
N VAL A 71 9.66 4.57 17.09
CA VAL A 71 9.50 3.47 16.16
C VAL A 71 8.32 2.60 16.57
N LEU A 72 7.46 2.26 15.62
CA LEU A 72 6.44 1.21 15.75
C LEU A 72 6.93 -0.06 15.06
N LEU A 73 7.01 -1.15 15.83
CA LEU A 73 7.43 -2.46 15.38
C LEU A 73 6.37 -3.50 15.78
N SER A 74 5.26 -3.55 15.04
CA SER A 74 4.07 -4.30 15.42
C SER A 74 3.25 -4.73 14.21
N ARG A 75 2.47 -5.81 14.38
CA ARG A 75 1.37 -6.17 13.49
C ARG A 75 0.23 -5.15 13.56
N ASN A 76 -0.76 -5.30 12.69
CA ASN A 76 -1.98 -4.50 12.76
C ASN A 76 -2.68 -4.74 14.11
N CYS A 77 -2.85 -3.70 14.89
CA CYS A 77 -3.56 -3.73 16.17
C CYS A 77 -4.10 -2.34 16.50
N TYR A 78 -5.03 -2.27 17.44
CA TYR A 78 -5.62 -1.02 17.91
C TYR A 78 -4.56 -0.04 18.44
N GLU A 79 -3.62 -0.57 19.21
CA GLU A 79 -2.54 0.21 19.82
C GLU A 79 -1.60 0.84 18.77
N PHE A 80 -1.43 0.21 17.59
CA PHE A 80 -0.70 0.81 16.48
C PHE A 80 -1.36 2.12 16.01
N CYS A 81 -2.68 2.10 15.86
CA CYS A 81 -3.44 3.28 15.47
C CYS A 81 -3.36 4.38 16.54
N VAL A 82 -3.53 4.02 17.82
CA VAL A 82 -3.40 4.95 18.96
C VAL A 82 -2.01 5.58 19.01
N ALA A 83 -0.96 4.77 18.87
CA ALA A 83 0.42 5.22 18.92
C ALA A 83 0.75 6.15 17.75
N SER A 84 0.22 5.88 16.55
CA SER A 84 0.46 6.73 15.37
C SER A 84 0.03 8.18 15.61
N TYR A 85 -1.18 8.39 16.10
CA TYR A 85 -1.66 9.74 16.47
C TYR A 85 -0.93 10.30 17.68
N GLY A 86 -0.72 9.46 18.71
CA GLY A 86 -0.08 9.87 19.96
C GLY A 86 1.33 10.40 19.77
N ILE A 87 2.15 9.74 18.95
CA ILE A 87 3.52 10.14 18.63
C ILE A 87 3.54 11.51 17.94
N ILE A 88 2.74 11.69 16.91
CA ILE A 88 2.65 12.93 16.13
C ILE A 88 2.21 14.09 17.05
N LEU A 89 1.14 13.90 17.83
CA LEU A 89 0.59 14.91 18.73
C LEU A 89 1.45 15.19 19.97
N ALA A 90 2.37 14.28 20.32
CA ALA A 90 3.39 14.54 21.32
C ALA A 90 4.60 15.31 20.77
N GLY A 91 4.63 15.57 19.45
CA GLY A 91 5.72 16.27 18.75
C GLY A 91 6.85 15.36 18.30
N GLY A 92 6.70 14.04 18.41
CA GLY A 92 7.66 13.06 17.92
C GLY A 92 7.52 12.79 16.42
N VAL A 93 8.54 12.19 15.83
CA VAL A 93 8.52 11.69 14.45
C VAL A 93 8.06 10.23 14.48
N LEU A 94 6.94 9.93 13.84
CA LEU A 94 6.44 8.57 13.70
C LEU A 94 7.30 7.78 12.71
N VAL A 95 7.84 6.64 13.13
CA VAL A 95 8.58 5.73 12.27
C VAL A 95 7.91 4.37 12.27
N THR A 96 7.52 3.87 11.10
CA THR A 96 6.90 2.54 10.99
C THR A 96 7.87 1.59 10.28
N LEU A 97 8.17 0.46 10.91
CA LEU A 97 9.08 -0.54 10.36
C LEU A 97 8.38 -1.91 10.23
N ASN A 98 8.85 -2.68 9.25
CA ASN A 98 8.40 -4.05 9.06
C ASN A 98 9.11 -4.97 10.06
N GLN A 99 8.38 -5.48 11.02
CA GLN A 99 8.87 -6.38 12.07
C GLN A 99 9.35 -7.76 11.56
N LYS A 100 9.02 -8.11 10.31
CA LYS A 100 9.39 -9.40 9.69
C LYS A 100 10.69 -9.33 8.89
N LYS A 101 11.41 -8.20 8.93
CA LYS A 101 12.73 -8.03 8.30
C LYS A 101 13.79 -8.85 9.03
N THR A 102 14.88 -9.12 8.31
CA THR A 102 16.10 -9.67 8.91
C THR A 102 16.72 -8.68 9.90
N TRP A 103 17.55 -9.17 10.82
CA TRP A 103 18.23 -8.29 11.78
C TRP A 103 19.08 -7.22 11.08
N ASP A 104 19.85 -7.60 10.07
CA ASP A 104 20.71 -6.66 9.32
C ASP A 104 19.91 -5.50 8.71
N GLU A 105 18.70 -5.78 8.21
CA GLU A 105 17.81 -4.74 7.67
C GLU A 105 17.22 -3.85 8.77
N LEU A 106 16.77 -4.46 9.87
CA LEU A 106 16.21 -3.73 11.02
C LEU A 106 17.27 -2.89 11.72
N GLU A 107 18.48 -3.45 11.95
CA GLU A 107 19.60 -2.74 12.56
C GLU A 107 20.01 -1.53 11.73
N TYR A 108 20.04 -1.69 10.40
CA TYR A 108 20.31 -0.58 9.50
C TYR A 108 19.28 0.53 9.64
N GLU A 109 17.98 0.21 9.60
CA GLU A 109 16.90 1.20 9.67
C GLU A 109 16.84 1.86 11.06
N LEU A 110 16.96 1.11 12.14
CA LEU A 110 17.04 1.62 13.51
C LEU A 110 18.24 2.52 13.71
N GLY A 111 19.40 2.14 13.16
CA GLY A 111 20.62 2.95 13.19
C GLY A 111 20.50 4.26 12.41
N GLN A 112 19.69 4.30 11.35
CA GLN A 112 19.41 5.55 10.62
C GLN A 112 18.58 6.52 11.45
N VAL A 113 17.53 6.04 12.14
CA VAL A 113 16.55 6.89 12.82
C VAL A 113 16.92 7.21 14.28
N GLU A 114 17.85 6.46 14.88
CA GLU A 114 18.33 6.69 16.25
C GLU A 114 17.15 6.88 17.22
N PRO A 115 16.31 5.84 17.46
CA PRO A 115 15.02 6.00 18.10
C PRO A 115 15.14 6.48 19.54
N ALA A 116 14.26 7.39 19.96
CA ALA A 116 14.07 7.75 21.36
C ALA A 116 13.29 6.67 22.12
N LEU A 117 12.42 5.96 21.40
CA LEU A 117 11.60 4.88 21.95
C LEU A 117 11.21 3.90 20.83
N ILE A 118 11.02 2.62 21.17
CA ILE A 118 10.53 1.59 20.28
C ILE A 118 9.30 0.93 20.91
N LEU A 119 8.14 1.10 20.32
CA LEU A 119 6.91 0.43 20.73
C LEU A 119 6.78 -0.88 19.94
N ASN A 120 6.65 -2.02 20.62
CA ASN A 120 6.56 -3.33 19.98
C ASN A 120 5.43 -4.18 20.57
N ASP A 121 4.90 -5.12 19.78
CA ASP A 121 3.79 -6.01 20.18
C ASP A 121 4.23 -7.22 21.01
N GLY A 122 5.51 -7.35 21.29
CA GLY A 122 6.07 -8.44 22.08
C GLY A 122 6.19 -9.77 21.36
N VAL A 123 5.79 -9.84 20.06
CA VAL A 123 5.89 -11.07 19.26
C VAL A 123 7.32 -11.21 18.73
N ASP A 124 7.85 -12.44 18.76
CA ASP A 124 9.13 -12.75 18.15
C ASP A 124 8.95 -13.05 16.64
N TYR A 125 9.53 -12.21 15.81
CA TYR A 125 9.57 -12.38 14.35
C TYR A 125 10.95 -12.89 13.87
N GLY A 126 11.77 -13.41 14.78
CA GLY A 126 13.09 -13.98 14.49
C GLY A 126 14.29 -13.09 14.84
N CYS A 127 14.04 -11.84 15.31
CA CYS A 127 15.10 -10.87 15.67
C CYS A 127 15.00 -10.36 17.11
N ARG A 128 14.14 -10.96 17.94
CA ARG A 128 13.84 -10.43 19.27
C ARG A 128 15.07 -10.33 20.18
N ALA A 129 15.88 -11.38 20.21
CA ALA A 129 17.08 -11.40 21.07
C ALA A 129 18.08 -10.30 20.70
N GLN A 130 18.30 -10.07 19.41
CA GLN A 130 19.18 -9.00 18.93
C GLN A 130 18.58 -7.62 19.24
N LEU A 131 17.28 -7.45 19.04
CA LEU A 131 16.56 -6.22 19.35
C LEU A 131 16.64 -5.87 20.85
N GLU A 132 16.42 -6.85 21.72
CA GLU A 132 16.55 -6.69 23.18
C GLU A 132 17.99 -6.38 23.62
N ALA A 133 18.97 -7.04 23.00
CA ALA A 133 20.39 -6.79 23.31
C ALA A 133 20.83 -5.38 22.89
N ALA A 134 20.41 -4.88 21.72
CA ALA A 134 20.83 -3.60 21.18
C ALA A 134 19.99 -2.41 21.69
N TYR A 135 18.68 -2.61 21.88
CA TYR A 135 17.72 -1.53 22.15
C TYR A 135 16.84 -1.77 23.39
N GLY A 136 17.14 -2.78 24.23
CA GLY A 136 16.33 -3.15 25.41
C GLY A 136 15.85 -1.96 26.27
N PRO A 137 16.71 -1.00 26.62
CA PRO A 137 16.30 0.17 27.41
C PRO A 137 15.24 1.05 26.74
N LEU A 138 15.13 1.01 25.41
CA LEU A 138 14.18 1.81 24.62
C LEU A 138 12.90 1.06 24.27
N LEU A 139 12.83 -0.26 24.55
CA LEU A 139 11.66 -1.07 24.22
C LEU A 139 10.53 -0.87 25.22
N ARG A 140 9.32 -0.64 24.70
CA ARG A 140 8.07 -0.60 25.48
C ARG A 140 6.98 -1.37 24.75
N PRO A 141 6.05 -2.00 25.49
CA PRO A 141 4.90 -2.65 24.87
C PRO A 141 3.96 -1.62 24.24
N MET A 142 3.27 -2.02 23.17
CA MET A 142 2.33 -1.14 22.45
C MET A 142 1.24 -0.55 23.36
N ASN A 143 0.86 -1.24 24.43
CA ASN A 143 -0.20 -0.86 25.38
C ASN A 143 0.32 -0.05 26.59
N CYS A 144 1.54 0.45 26.57
CA CYS A 144 2.21 1.16 27.68
C CYS A 144 1.46 2.40 28.19
N TYR A 145 0.58 2.96 27.40
CA TYR A 145 -0.20 4.16 27.73
C TYR A 145 -1.43 3.92 28.60
N LYS A 146 -1.87 2.65 28.76
CA LYS A 146 -3.20 2.33 29.32
C LYS A 146 -3.44 2.92 30.71
N ASP A 147 -2.44 2.96 31.53
CA ASP A 147 -2.53 3.48 32.90
C ASP A 147 -2.33 5.01 32.99
N SER A 148 -2.04 5.67 31.88
CA SER A 148 -1.90 7.12 31.86
C SER A 148 -3.27 7.82 31.90
N THR A 149 -3.31 9.02 32.49
CA THR A 149 -4.50 9.86 32.44
C THR A 149 -4.56 10.61 31.10
N PRO A 150 -5.75 10.76 30.49
CA PRO A 150 -5.88 11.59 29.29
C PRO A 150 -5.55 13.05 29.60
N GLY A 151 -4.55 13.60 28.92
CA GLY A 151 -4.16 15.01 29.05
C GLY A 151 -4.82 15.90 28.01
N GLU A 152 -4.64 17.21 28.16
CA GLU A 152 -5.02 18.17 27.12
C GLU A 152 -4.08 18.07 25.90
N LEU A 153 -4.65 18.16 24.70
CA LEU A 153 -3.88 18.24 23.47
C LEU A 153 -3.55 19.70 23.16
N THR A 154 -2.33 19.91 22.73
CA THR A 154 -1.91 21.18 22.13
C THR A 154 -1.45 20.91 20.71
N ASN A 155 -1.80 21.76 19.78
CA ASN A 155 -1.28 21.63 18.41
C ASN A 155 0.19 22.05 18.41
N CYS A 156 1.08 21.07 18.38
CA CYS A 156 2.54 21.25 18.31
C CYS A 156 3.15 20.66 17.05
N VAL A 157 2.33 20.20 16.11
CA VAL A 157 2.78 19.62 14.86
C VAL A 157 3.29 20.72 13.95
N ASP A 158 4.51 20.56 13.44
CA ASP A 158 5.04 21.42 12.39
C ASP A 158 4.47 20.95 11.05
N HIS A 159 3.59 21.76 10.48
CA HIS A 159 2.84 21.42 9.27
C HIS A 159 3.74 21.07 8.07
N ASP A 160 4.88 21.75 7.95
CA ASP A 160 5.86 21.57 6.88
C ASP A 160 7.07 20.73 7.29
N GLY A 161 7.19 20.44 8.58
CA GLY A 161 8.29 19.67 9.15
C GLY A 161 8.14 18.16 9.00
N LEU A 162 9.19 17.45 9.38
CA LEU A 162 9.19 15.99 9.40
C LEU A 162 8.22 15.45 10.46
N MET A 163 7.12 14.85 10.02
CA MET A 163 6.10 14.23 10.85
C MET A 163 6.28 12.70 10.93
N MET A 164 6.64 12.09 9.80
CA MET A 164 6.67 10.64 9.66
C MET A 164 7.80 10.17 8.75
N LEU A 165 8.35 8.99 9.06
CA LEU A 165 9.29 8.24 8.22
C LEU A 165 8.71 6.87 7.89
N MET A 166 8.66 6.53 6.62
CA MET A 166 8.38 5.18 6.14
C MET A 166 9.53 4.68 5.27
N PHE A 167 9.99 3.45 5.56
CA PHE A 167 11.06 2.85 4.78
C PHE A 167 10.53 2.04 3.60
N THR A 168 11.02 2.36 2.41
CA THR A 168 10.71 1.63 1.17
C THR A 168 11.90 0.79 0.73
N SER A 169 11.64 -0.35 0.06
CA SER A 169 12.70 -1.15 -0.53
C SER A 169 13.38 -0.38 -1.66
N GLY A 170 14.55 0.16 -1.39
CA GLY A 170 15.34 0.89 -2.38
C GLY A 170 15.75 0.00 -3.56
N THR A 171 15.95 0.63 -4.71
CA THR A 171 16.41 -0.05 -5.94
C THR A 171 17.88 -0.47 -5.87
N THR A 172 18.63 0.12 -4.95
CA THR A 172 20.07 -0.06 -4.73
C THR A 172 20.42 -1.14 -3.71
N GLY A 173 19.42 -1.83 -3.15
CA GLY A 173 19.59 -2.94 -2.21
C GLY A 173 19.39 -2.58 -0.73
N ARG A 174 19.45 -1.29 -0.34
CA ARG A 174 19.12 -0.83 1.01
C ARG A 174 17.84 0.01 0.98
N SER A 175 17.03 -0.11 2.04
CA SER A 175 15.81 0.68 2.19
C SER A 175 16.12 2.17 2.35
N LYS A 176 15.23 3.03 1.83
CA LYS A 176 15.28 4.48 1.96
C LYS A 176 14.14 4.96 2.84
N GLY A 177 14.42 5.83 3.79
CA GLY A 177 13.41 6.47 4.63
C GLY A 177 12.77 7.65 3.89
N VAL A 178 11.49 7.55 3.56
CA VAL A 178 10.70 8.61 2.95
C VAL A 178 10.27 9.59 4.03
N MET A 179 10.60 10.87 3.91
CA MET A 179 10.25 11.93 4.85
C MET A 179 8.91 12.55 4.49
N LEU A 180 7.95 12.48 5.40
CA LEU A 180 6.58 12.94 5.18
C LEU A 180 6.18 13.99 6.23
N SER A 181 5.47 15.04 5.79
CA SER A 181 4.95 16.12 6.61
C SER A 181 3.43 16.01 6.81
N GLU A 182 2.88 16.79 7.75
CA GLU A 182 1.44 16.95 7.89
C GLU A 182 0.82 17.57 6.63
N ARG A 183 1.53 18.48 5.94
CA ARG A 183 1.09 19.04 4.65
C ARG A 183 0.87 17.94 3.61
N ASN A 184 1.79 16.96 3.50
CA ASN A 184 1.62 15.83 2.58
C ASN A 184 0.35 15.04 2.91
N MET A 185 0.13 14.75 4.20
CA MET A 185 -1.08 14.07 4.67
C MET A 185 -2.34 14.87 4.33
N CYS A 186 -2.39 16.17 4.64
CA CYS A 186 -3.57 17.01 4.38
C CYS A 186 -3.90 17.08 2.88
N SER A 187 -2.88 17.14 2.00
CA SER A 187 -3.08 17.08 0.55
C SER A 187 -3.75 15.76 0.14
N THR A 188 -3.22 14.64 0.62
CA THR A 188 -3.81 13.32 0.38
C THR A 188 -5.24 13.19 0.89
N LEU A 189 -5.56 13.80 2.04
CA LEU A 189 -6.93 13.77 2.58
C LEU A 189 -7.96 14.47 1.70
N VAL A 190 -7.55 15.40 0.83
CA VAL A 190 -8.45 15.99 -0.20
C VAL A 190 -8.93 14.88 -1.13
N THR A 191 -8.00 14.14 -1.75
CA THR A 191 -8.32 12.99 -2.62
C THR A 191 -9.24 11.99 -1.93
N TYR A 192 -8.88 11.55 -0.72
CA TYR A 192 -9.67 10.53 -0.01
C TYR A 192 -11.05 11.03 0.44
N SER A 193 -11.22 12.33 0.70
CA SER A 193 -12.53 12.90 0.96
C SER A 193 -13.41 12.90 -0.28
N GLU A 194 -12.88 13.26 -1.44
CA GLU A 194 -13.58 13.16 -2.72
C GLU A 194 -13.94 11.71 -3.10
N VAL A 195 -13.03 10.77 -2.82
CA VAL A 195 -13.27 9.34 -2.94
C VAL A 195 -14.46 8.91 -2.09
N ALA A 196 -14.46 9.28 -0.81
CA ALA A 196 -15.54 8.92 0.11
C ALA A 196 -16.87 9.55 -0.31
N GLU A 197 -16.88 10.82 -0.76
CA GLU A 197 -18.07 11.48 -1.31
C GLU A 197 -18.58 10.77 -2.57
N ASN A 198 -17.69 10.33 -3.45
CA ASN A 198 -18.04 9.58 -4.65
C ASN A 198 -18.66 8.22 -4.29
N TRP A 199 -18.11 7.50 -3.33
CA TRP A 199 -18.71 6.24 -2.83
C TRP A 199 -20.13 6.47 -2.29
N ILE A 200 -20.30 7.47 -1.44
CA ILE A 200 -21.61 7.81 -0.84
C ILE A 200 -22.63 8.20 -1.93
N THR A 201 -22.21 8.97 -2.93
CA THR A 201 -23.14 9.56 -3.91
C THR A 201 -23.46 8.61 -5.06
N ASN A 202 -22.48 7.83 -5.53
CA ASN A 202 -22.57 7.14 -6.81
C ASN A 202 -22.47 5.61 -6.74
N ARG A 203 -22.02 5.05 -5.60
CA ARG A 203 -21.62 3.63 -5.54
C ARG A 203 -22.26 2.81 -4.44
N LEU A 204 -22.93 3.44 -3.48
CA LEU A 204 -23.56 2.71 -2.39
C LEU A 204 -24.56 1.69 -2.96
N PRO A 205 -24.39 0.40 -2.67
CA PRO A 205 -25.38 -0.60 -3.03
C PRO A 205 -26.74 -0.28 -2.43
N ALA A 206 -27.81 -0.68 -3.12
CA ALA A 206 -29.17 -0.43 -2.63
C ALA A 206 -29.38 -1.04 -1.24
N GLY A 207 -29.75 -0.21 -0.26
CA GLY A 207 -29.96 -0.63 1.13
C GLY A 207 -28.73 -0.59 2.02
N GLN A 208 -27.55 -0.27 1.48
CA GLN A 208 -26.34 -0.07 2.29
C GLN A 208 -26.48 1.14 3.20
N LYS A 209 -26.00 1.00 4.43
CA LYS A 209 -26.06 2.08 5.44
C LYS A 209 -24.69 2.68 5.69
N LEU A 210 -24.69 3.98 6.00
CA LEU A 210 -23.52 4.67 6.54
C LEU A 210 -23.46 4.52 8.07
N PRO A 211 -22.28 4.60 8.70
CA PRO A 211 -20.94 4.72 8.08
C PRO A 211 -20.45 3.42 7.47
N LEU A 212 -19.55 3.52 6.48
CA LEU A 212 -18.91 2.35 5.89
C LEU A 212 -17.82 1.78 6.81
N SER A 213 -17.42 0.55 6.53
CA SER A 213 -16.35 -0.14 7.25
C SER A 213 -15.35 -0.76 6.27
N HIS A 214 -14.07 -0.70 6.64
CA HIS A 214 -12.95 -1.16 5.82
C HIS A 214 -12.20 -2.30 6.48
N MET A 215 -12.06 -3.43 5.77
CA MET A 215 -11.20 -4.53 6.20
C MET A 215 -9.73 -4.18 5.96
N THR A 216 -8.98 -4.02 7.03
CA THR A 216 -7.56 -3.63 7.04
C THR A 216 -6.69 -4.86 7.19
N LEU A 217 -6.39 -5.53 6.07
CA LEU A 217 -5.58 -6.75 6.03
C LEU A 217 -4.11 -6.46 5.70
N LEU A 218 -3.85 -5.52 4.79
CA LEU A 218 -2.48 -5.14 4.45
C LEU A 218 -1.79 -4.51 5.66
N PRO A 219 -0.46 -4.67 5.81
CA PRO A 219 0.25 -4.16 6.98
C PRO A 219 0.18 -2.63 7.12
N LEU A 220 -0.10 -2.15 8.33
CA LEU A 220 -0.15 -0.71 8.64
C LEU A 220 1.21 -0.01 8.56
N PHE A 221 2.31 -0.73 8.55
CA PHE A 221 3.64 -0.14 8.27
C PHE A 221 3.84 0.17 6.77
N HIS A 222 2.87 -0.15 5.91
CA HIS A 222 2.84 0.24 4.50
C HIS A 222 1.83 1.35 4.25
N MET A 223 2.23 2.34 3.43
CA MET A 223 1.40 3.50 3.11
C MET A 223 0.05 3.11 2.51
N ALA A 224 -0.02 2.10 1.66
CA ALA A 224 -1.26 1.61 1.04
C ALA A 224 -2.38 1.28 2.05
N CYS A 225 -2.02 0.96 3.30
CA CYS A 225 -2.98 0.69 4.36
C CYS A 225 -2.95 1.76 5.46
N PHE A 226 -1.77 2.32 5.74
CA PHE A 226 -1.64 3.39 6.73
C PHE A 226 -2.50 4.62 6.41
N VAL A 227 -2.63 4.96 5.14
CA VAL A 227 -3.45 6.09 4.70
C VAL A 227 -4.89 5.99 5.18
N CYS A 228 -5.45 4.77 5.31
CA CYS A 228 -6.80 4.55 5.82
C CYS A 228 -6.92 4.95 7.31
N VAL A 229 -5.86 4.83 8.12
CA VAL A 229 -5.84 5.28 9.51
C VAL A 229 -6.07 6.79 9.61
N MET A 230 -5.57 7.55 8.63
CA MET A 230 -5.67 9.01 8.57
C MET A 230 -6.92 9.50 7.80
N SER A 231 -7.37 8.76 6.77
CA SER A 231 -8.43 9.22 5.87
C SER A 231 -9.87 8.87 6.32
N TYR A 232 -10.05 7.94 7.24
CA TYR A 232 -11.39 7.49 7.64
C TYR A 232 -12.06 8.32 8.74
N PRO A 233 -11.33 8.89 9.71
CA PRO A 233 -11.95 9.73 10.73
C PRO A 233 -12.73 10.93 10.18
N PRO A 234 -12.32 11.62 9.10
CA PRO A 234 -13.12 12.72 8.53
C PRO A 234 -14.48 12.29 7.97
N ALA A 235 -14.64 11.03 7.59
CA ALA A 235 -15.88 10.45 7.11
C ALA A 235 -16.67 9.71 8.21
N GLY A 236 -16.11 9.58 9.41
CA GLY A 236 -16.69 8.82 10.51
C GLY A 236 -16.80 7.31 10.27
N TRP A 237 -15.93 6.75 9.40
CA TRP A 237 -15.94 5.35 8.99
C TRP A 237 -15.12 4.46 9.93
N ALA A 238 -15.37 3.15 9.89
CA ALA A 238 -14.70 2.19 10.76
C ALA A 238 -13.55 1.45 10.05
N LEU A 239 -12.46 1.18 10.79
CA LEU A 239 -11.42 0.25 10.41
C LEU A 239 -11.64 -1.09 11.14
N ASN A 240 -11.78 -2.17 10.39
CA ASN A 240 -11.83 -3.53 10.91
C ASN A 240 -10.43 -4.14 10.77
N LEU A 241 -9.67 -4.22 11.85
CA LEU A 241 -8.27 -4.63 11.84
C LEU A 241 -8.15 -6.16 11.83
N CYS A 242 -7.50 -6.70 10.80
CA CYS A 242 -7.04 -8.07 10.75
C CYS A 242 -5.53 -8.09 11.05
N GLY A 243 -5.13 -8.79 12.09
CA GLY A 243 -3.74 -8.83 12.56
C GLY A 243 -2.86 -9.83 11.80
N ASP A 244 -3.45 -10.85 11.18
CA ASP A 244 -2.76 -11.89 10.41
C ASP A 244 -3.61 -12.35 9.22
N ILE A 245 -2.98 -12.51 8.06
CA ILE A 245 -3.65 -12.96 6.83
C ILE A 245 -4.33 -14.33 6.98
N ARG A 246 -3.81 -15.18 7.86
CA ARG A 246 -4.38 -16.50 8.14
C ARG A 246 -5.76 -16.43 8.78
N ASP A 247 -6.05 -15.32 9.45
CA ASP A 247 -7.31 -15.06 10.15
C ASP A 247 -8.35 -14.34 9.28
N PHE A 248 -8.00 -13.97 8.04
CA PHE A 248 -8.80 -13.11 7.15
C PHE A 248 -10.28 -13.52 7.08
N TYR A 249 -10.58 -14.77 6.72
CA TYR A 249 -11.96 -15.22 6.57
C TYR A 249 -12.71 -15.33 7.89
N ARG A 250 -12.01 -15.65 8.99
CA ARG A 250 -12.60 -15.62 10.34
C ARG A 250 -12.99 -14.18 10.69
N ASP A 251 -12.07 -13.26 10.54
CA ASP A 251 -12.25 -11.86 10.93
C ASP A 251 -13.30 -11.17 10.04
N LEU A 252 -13.28 -11.44 8.73
CA LEU A 252 -14.31 -10.96 7.82
C LEU A 252 -15.69 -11.54 8.15
N GLY A 253 -15.77 -12.80 8.54
CA GLY A 253 -17.03 -13.43 8.97
C GLY A 253 -17.59 -12.86 10.28
N LEU A 254 -16.73 -12.42 11.19
CA LEU A 254 -17.12 -11.82 12.47
C LEU A 254 -17.38 -10.30 12.35
N MET A 255 -16.61 -9.60 11.53
CA MET A 255 -16.68 -8.15 11.35
C MET A 255 -17.14 -7.85 9.92
N HIS A 256 -18.42 -7.53 9.74
CA HIS A 256 -18.91 -7.06 8.44
C HIS A 256 -18.03 -5.93 7.91
N SER A 257 -17.63 -6.02 6.64
CA SER A 257 -16.80 -5.00 5.99
C SER A 257 -17.33 -4.71 4.60
N ASP A 258 -17.36 -3.43 4.25
CA ASP A 258 -17.89 -2.92 2.97
C ASP A 258 -16.80 -2.84 1.92
N VAL A 259 -15.63 -2.33 2.33
CA VAL A 259 -14.50 -1.98 1.47
C VAL A 259 -13.23 -2.69 1.96
N MET A 260 -12.31 -2.96 1.05
CA MET A 260 -10.99 -3.50 1.40
C MET A 260 -9.90 -2.95 0.48
N ALA A 261 -8.83 -2.39 1.09
CA ALA A 261 -7.58 -2.19 0.38
C ALA A 261 -6.92 -3.55 0.14
N SER A 262 -6.57 -3.83 -1.10
CA SER A 262 -6.11 -5.14 -1.54
C SER A 262 -4.88 -5.08 -2.44
N ALA A 263 -4.21 -6.22 -2.54
CA ALA A 263 -3.19 -6.49 -3.55
C ALA A 263 -3.75 -7.50 -4.56
N PRO A 264 -3.16 -7.65 -5.76
CA PRO A 264 -3.67 -8.55 -6.79
C PRO A 264 -3.97 -9.96 -6.30
N MET A 265 -3.09 -10.56 -5.51
CA MET A 265 -3.26 -11.90 -4.94
C MET A 265 -4.55 -12.04 -4.10
N LEU A 266 -4.95 -10.98 -3.38
CA LEU A 266 -6.19 -11.00 -2.59
C LEU A 266 -7.42 -10.91 -3.50
N VAL A 267 -7.39 -10.06 -4.53
CA VAL A 267 -8.46 -9.97 -5.52
C VAL A 267 -8.62 -11.30 -6.25
N GLU A 268 -7.52 -11.94 -6.67
CA GLU A 268 -7.50 -13.27 -7.27
C GLU A 268 -8.09 -14.33 -6.32
N THR A 269 -7.79 -14.26 -5.03
CA THR A 269 -8.33 -15.18 -4.03
C THR A 269 -9.84 -15.03 -3.90
N ILE A 270 -10.34 -13.79 -3.85
CA ILE A 270 -11.78 -13.48 -3.81
C ILE A 270 -12.46 -13.93 -5.11
N TYR A 271 -11.85 -13.66 -6.25
CA TYR A 271 -12.35 -14.13 -7.55
C TYR A 271 -12.45 -15.66 -7.62
N ASN A 272 -11.45 -16.38 -7.10
CA ASN A 272 -11.48 -17.83 -7.04
C ASN A 272 -12.58 -18.37 -6.09
N ASP A 273 -12.83 -17.70 -4.97
CA ASP A 273 -13.94 -18.04 -4.08
C ASP A 273 -15.29 -17.77 -4.76
N TYR A 274 -15.42 -16.66 -5.48
CA TYR A 274 -16.58 -16.38 -6.32
C TYR A 274 -16.81 -17.50 -7.35
N LYS A 275 -15.79 -17.89 -8.13
CA LYS A 275 -15.88 -18.98 -9.14
C LYS A 275 -16.29 -20.34 -8.53
N ARG A 276 -15.99 -20.55 -7.25
CA ARG A 276 -16.36 -21.76 -6.49
C ARG A 276 -17.70 -21.65 -5.77
N GLY A 277 -18.45 -20.57 -5.97
CA GLY A 277 -19.73 -20.32 -5.33
C GLY A 277 -19.65 -20.10 -3.81
N ARG A 278 -18.54 -19.53 -3.30
CA ARG A 278 -18.27 -19.30 -1.86
C ARG A 278 -18.39 -17.82 -1.48
N VAL A 279 -19.29 -17.09 -2.13
CA VAL A 279 -19.45 -15.63 -1.95
C VAL A 279 -19.92 -15.28 -0.52
N GLU A 280 -20.65 -16.20 0.13
CA GLU A 280 -21.11 -16.03 1.53
C GLU A 280 -19.95 -15.78 2.52
N ARG A 281 -18.73 -16.26 2.20
CA ARG A 281 -17.54 -16.04 3.02
C ARG A 281 -17.08 -14.59 3.06
N LEU A 282 -17.52 -13.77 2.10
CA LEU A 282 -17.14 -12.36 1.97
C LEU A 282 -17.96 -11.43 2.87
N ASN A 283 -19.05 -11.94 3.49
CA ASN A 283 -19.85 -11.26 4.51
C ASN A 283 -20.19 -9.80 4.19
N GLY A 284 -20.60 -9.55 2.94
CA GLY A 284 -21.02 -8.22 2.47
C GLY A 284 -19.92 -7.35 1.88
N LEU A 285 -18.67 -7.81 1.82
CA LEU A 285 -17.58 -7.10 1.12
C LEU A 285 -17.92 -6.93 -0.36
N TRP A 286 -17.97 -5.69 -0.84
CA TRP A 286 -18.38 -5.39 -2.20
C TRP A 286 -17.41 -4.47 -2.96
N ASP A 287 -16.56 -3.69 -2.29
CA ASP A 287 -15.58 -2.79 -2.92
C ASP A 287 -14.14 -3.24 -2.61
N LEU A 288 -13.36 -3.42 -3.67
CA LEU A 288 -11.96 -3.85 -3.62
C LEU A 288 -11.08 -2.77 -4.25
N CYS A 289 -10.32 -2.07 -3.42
CA CYS A 289 -9.37 -1.05 -3.86
C CYS A 289 -8.00 -1.72 -4.06
N CYS A 290 -7.65 -2.04 -5.30
CA CYS A 290 -6.43 -2.76 -5.63
C CYS A 290 -5.31 -1.83 -6.08
N SER A 291 -4.15 -1.95 -5.43
CA SER A 291 -2.94 -1.23 -5.77
C SER A 291 -1.77 -2.19 -6.03
N SER A 292 -0.62 -1.64 -6.37
CA SER A 292 0.68 -2.33 -6.53
C SER A 292 0.93 -3.02 -7.87
N ALA A 293 -0.06 -3.55 -8.59
CA ALA A 293 0.09 -4.07 -9.94
C ALA A 293 -1.28 -4.13 -10.65
N ALA A 294 -1.25 -4.15 -11.99
CA ALA A 294 -2.45 -4.28 -12.80
C ALA A 294 -3.11 -5.64 -12.62
N LEU A 295 -4.44 -5.67 -12.70
CA LEU A 295 -5.27 -6.87 -12.67
C LEU A 295 -5.62 -7.34 -14.10
N ASP A 296 -5.96 -8.62 -14.22
CA ASP A 296 -6.47 -9.17 -15.48
C ASP A 296 -7.81 -8.49 -15.84
N PRO A 297 -7.94 -7.86 -17.03
CA PRO A 297 -9.17 -7.20 -17.46
C PRO A 297 -10.38 -8.12 -17.44
N LYS A 298 -10.23 -9.39 -17.84
CA LYS A 298 -11.33 -10.36 -17.83
C LYS A 298 -11.83 -10.66 -16.43
N MET A 299 -10.91 -10.76 -15.46
CA MET A 299 -11.28 -10.93 -14.05
C MET A 299 -12.05 -9.71 -13.54
N LEU A 300 -11.62 -8.50 -13.91
CA LEU A 300 -12.30 -7.25 -13.56
C LEU A 300 -13.73 -7.22 -14.12
N GLU A 301 -13.91 -7.56 -15.39
CA GLU A 301 -15.23 -7.65 -16.05
C GLU A 301 -16.15 -8.65 -15.35
N GLU A 302 -15.64 -9.85 -15.05
CA GLU A 302 -16.44 -10.89 -14.39
C GLU A 302 -16.83 -10.49 -12.95
N LEU A 303 -15.93 -9.88 -12.20
CA LEU A 303 -16.22 -9.37 -10.83
C LEU A 303 -17.27 -8.26 -10.90
N ALA A 304 -17.10 -7.28 -11.79
CA ALA A 304 -18.05 -6.17 -11.97
C ALA A 304 -19.44 -6.66 -12.38
N ALA A 305 -19.54 -7.62 -13.31
CA ALA A 305 -20.80 -8.22 -13.73
C ALA A 305 -21.54 -8.93 -12.58
N ASN A 306 -20.85 -9.24 -11.48
CA ASN A 306 -21.39 -9.93 -10.31
C ASN A 306 -21.48 -9.03 -9.06
N GLY A 307 -21.50 -7.73 -9.26
CA GLY A 307 -21.81 -6.74 -8.24
C GLY A 307 -20.60 -6.30 -7.37
N PHE A 308 -19.38 -6.75 -7.71
CA PHE A 308 -18.18 -6.21 -7.07
C PHE A 308 -17.74 -4.92 -7.76
N VAL A 309 -17.32 -3.98 -6.97
CA VAL A 309 -16.60 -2.79 -7.44
C VAL A 309 -15.11 -3.06 -7.25
N VAL A 310 -14.33 -3.03 -8.32
CA VAL A 310 -12.89 -3.21 -8.24
C VAL A 310 -12.21 -1.98 -8.78
N ASN A 311 -11.60 -1.21 -7.87
CA ASN A 311 -10.91 0.03 -8.20
C ASN A 311 -9.42 -0.24 -8.33
N GLN A 312 -8.83 0.08 -9.46
CA GLN A 312 -7.37 0.12 -9.58
C GLN A 312 -6.85 1.47 -9.11
N CYS A 313 -5.83 1.45 -8.28
CA CYS A 313 -5.24 2.64 -7.67
C CYS A 313 -3.74 2.69 -7.93
N TYR A 314 -3.26 3.87 -8.21
CA TYR A 314 -1.84 4.17 -8.33
C TYR A 314 -1.46 5.21 -7.28
N GLY A 315 -0.46 4.93 -6.49
CA GLY A 315 0.08 5.83 -5.47
C GLY A 315 1.33 5.21 -4.86
N MET A 316 2.04 5.97 -4.07
CA MET A 316 3.30 5.54 -3.48
C MET A 316 3.55 6.19 -2.13
N THR A 317 4.56 5.69 -1.43
CA THR A 317 4.95 6.23 -0.12
C THR A 317 5.43 7.67 -0.25
N GLU A 318 6.14 7.98 -1.33
CA GLU A 318 6.71 9.29 -1.65
C GLU A 318 5.66 10.40 -1.89
N THR A 319 4.37 10.03 -1.99
CA THR A 319 3.24 10.97 -2.09
C THR A 319 2.23 10.80 -0.96
N PHE A 320 2.62 10.23 0.19
CA PHE A 320 1.73 9.89 1.31
C PHE A 320 0.54 8.99 0.91
N GLY A 321 0.73 8.15 -0.12
CA GLY A 321 -0.36 7.32 -0.66
C GLY A 321 -1.35 8.08 -1.53
N ASP A 322 -1.12 9.37 -1.76
CA ASP A 322 -1.83 10.14 -2.77
C ASP A 322 -1.48 9.66 -4.17
N GLY A 323 -2.41 9.75 -5.09
CA GLY A 323 -2.20 9.26 -6.42
C GLY A 323 -3.46 9.30 -7.28
N ILE A 324 -3.51 8.41 -8.23
CA ILE A 324 -4.60 8.31 -9.19
C ILE A 324 -5.49 7.12 -8.82
N LEU A 325 -6.80 7.38 -8.67
CA LEU A 325 -7.77 6.36 -8.33
C LEU A 325 -8.80 6.22 -9.47
N ASN A 326 -9.05 4.99 -9.89
CA ASN A 326 -10.03 4.71 -10.93
C ASN A 326 -11.42 4.53 -10.33
N PHE A 327 -12.28 5.52 -10.52
CA PHE A 327 -13.69 5.46 -10.12
C PHE A 327 -14.63 4.97 -11.22
N THR A 328 -14.12 4.73 -12.43
CA THR A 328 -14.96 4.24 -13.51
C THR A 328 -15.07 2.72 -13.47
N GLN A 329 -16.26 2.23 -13.79
CA GLN A 329 -16.53 0.80 -13.94
C GLN A 329 -16.89 0.47 -15.41
N THR A 330 -16.58 1.37 -16.34
CA THR A 330 -16.78 1.11 -17.77
C THR A 330 -15.71 0.15 -18.30
N ALA A 331 -16.08 -0.77 -19.15
CA ALA A 331 -15.16 -1.77 -19.72
C ALA A 331 -13.93 -1.12 -20.39
N ASP A 332 -14.11 0.02 -21.05
CA ASP A 332 -13.07 0.71 -21.80
C ASP A 332 -11.93 1.24 -20.91
N HIS A 333 -12.22 1.58 -19.63
CA HIS A 333 -11.26 2.17 -18.70
C HIS A 333 -10.99 1.32 -17.46
N MET A 334 -11.54 0.11 -17.39
CA MET A 334 -11.45 -0.75 -16.21
C MET A 334 -9.99 -1.10 -15.83
N SER A 335 -9.09 -1.18 -16.81
CA SER A 335 -7.67 -1.43 -16.60
C SER A 335 -6.82 -0.16 -16.38
N ALA A 336 -7.42 1.01 -16.48
CA ALA A 336 -6.74 2.27 -16.14
C ALA A 336 -6.56 2.40 -14.63
N VAL A 337 -5.59 3.19 -14.19
CA VAL A 337 -5.49 3.59 -12.77
C VAL A 337 -6.36 4.81 -12.44
N GLY A 338 -6.94 5.47 -13.45
CA GLY A 338 -7.88 6.57 -13.30
C GLY A 338 -7.42 7.88 -13.94
N LYS A 339 -8.02 8.96 -13.49
CA LYS A 339 -7.63 10.33 -13.82
C LYS A 339 -7.10 11.00 -12.56
N PRO A 340 -6.06 11.84 -12.66
CA PRO A 340 -5.57 12.60 -11.50
C PRO A 340 -6.59 13.66 -11.07
N ASP A 341 -6.55 14.01 -9.79
CA ASP A 341 -7.31 15.11 -9.21
C ASP A 341 -6.63 16.45 -9.49
N ASP A 342 -7.35 17.56 -9.30
CA ASP A 342 -6.85 18.90 -9.62
C ASP A 342 -5.90 19.49 -8.56
N HIS A 343 -5.75 18.89 -7.37
CA HIS A 343 -4.93 19.43 -6.28
C HIS A 343 -3.43 19.10 -6.41
N CYS A 344 -3.08 18.14 -7.28
CA CYS A 344 -1.70 17.83 -7.67
C CYS A 344 -1.59 17.86 -9.20
N GLU A 345 -0.43 18.26 -9.68
CA GLU A 345 -0.13 18.28 -11.12
C GLU A 345 0.51 16.95 -11.53
N TYR A 346 0.04 16.39 -12.65
CA TYR A 346 0.56 15.17 -13.25
C TYR A 346 0.94 15.40 -14.71
N LYS A 347 2.04 14.82 -15.14
CA LYS A 347 2.44 14.79 -16.55
C LYS A 347 3.22 13.52 -16.86
N LEU A 348 3.32 13.21 -18.14
CA LEU A 348 4.35 12.32 -18.67
C LEU A 348 5.53 13.16 -19.18
N ASP A 349 6.75 12.76 -18.84
CA ASP A 349 7.95 13.34 -19.45
C ASP A 349 8.18 12.78 -20.87
N GLU A 350 9.26 13.22 -21.52
CA GLU A 350 9.62 12.77 -22.88
C GLU A 350 9.90 11.27 -22.98
N THR A 351 10.20 10.61 -21.87
CA THR A 351 10.43 9.16 -21.79
C THR A 351 9.17 8.36 -21.46
N GLY A 352 8.04 9.03 -21.22
CA GLY A 352 6.80 8.44 -20.74
C GLY A 352 6.78 8.18 -19.23
N GLU A 353 7.71 8.77 -18.46
CA GLU A 353 7.71 8.69 -17.01
C GLU A 353 6.63 9.58 -16.41
N ILE A 354 5.89 9.03 -15.44
CA ILE A 354 4.90 9.80 -14.68
C ILE A 354 5.64 10.71 -13.71
N CYS A 355 5.38 12.01 -13.80
CA CYS A 355 5.92 13.02 -12.89
C CYS A 355 4.78 13.68 -12.12
N ILE A 356 4.98 13.92 -10.83
CA ILE A 356 3.99 14.49 -9.92
C ILE A 356 4.56 15.75 -9.28
N ARG A 357 3.75 16.81 -9.16
CA ARG A 357 4.10 18.02 -8.44
C ARG A 357 2.92 18.48 -7.58
N GLY A 358 3.15 18.75 -6.30
CA GLY A 358 2.12 19.22 -5.39
C GLY A 358 2.47 19.01 -3.93
N ASN A 359 1.51 19.32 -3.08
CA ASN A 359 1.69 19.25 -1.64
C ASN A 359 1.75 17.81 -1.09
N SER A 360 1.35 16.81 -1.85
CA SER A 360 1.48 15.41 -1.46
C SER A 360 2.91 14.87 -1.58
N VAL A 361 3.77 15.52 -2.40
CA VAL A 361 5.15 15.08 -2.63
C VAL A 361 5.99 15.19 -1.35
N MET A 362 6.71 14.14 -1.02
CA MET A 362 7.58 14.00 0.16
C MET A 362 8.59 15.16 0.31
N LEU A 363 9.10 15.33 1.53
CA LEU A 363 10.21 16.25 1.79
C LEU A 363 11.55 15.77 1.20
N GLY A 364 11.66 14.47 0.89
CA GLY A 364 12.84 13.82 0.35
C GLY A 364 13.17 12.51 1.08
N TYR A 365 14.35 11.95 0.77
CA TYR A 365 14.85 10.76 1.45
C TYR A 365 15.71 11.13 2.67
N TYR A 366 15.43 10.52 3.80
CA TYR A 366 16.06 10.79 5.08
C TYR A 366 17.57 10.52 5.04
N LYS A 367 18.38 11.53 5.42
CA LYS A 367 19.85 11.51 5.39
C LYS A 367 20.44 11.17 3.98
N ASP A 368 19.64 11.32 2.90
CA ASP A 368 20.11 11.07 1.52
C ASP A 368 19.67 12.17 0.55
N PRO A 369 20.30 13.37 0.64
CA PRO A 369 20.00 14.50 -0.25
C PRO A 369 20.36 14.21 -1.70
N LYS A 370 21.33 13.31 -1.96
CA LYS A 370 21.69 12.91 -3.31
C LYS A 370 20.57 12.12 -3.97
N ALA A 371 20.06 11.09 -3.30
CA ALA A 371 18.93 10.33 -3.81
C ALA A 371 17.67 11.20 -3.96
N THR A 372 17.48 12.20 -3.09
CA THR A 372 16.39 13.17 -3.22
C THR A 372 16.51 13.99 -4.50
N ALA A 373 17.70 14.55 -4.78
CA ALA A 373 17.95 15.33 -5.98
C ALA A 373 17.89 14.51 -7.29
N GLU A 374 18.03 13.19 -7.21
CA GLU A 374 17.86 12.27 -8.35
C GLU A 374 16.38 12.10 -8.76
N VAL A 375 15.43 12.35 -7.83
CA VAL A 375 14.00 12.09 -8.04
C VAL A 375 13.13 13.33 -7.94
N ILE A 376 13.57 14.41 -7.28
CA ILE A 376 12.87 15.69 -7.22
C ILE A 376 13.73 16.72 -7.95
N ASP A 377 13.23 17.21 -9.08
CA ASP A 377 13.96 18.20 -9.86
C ASP A 377 13.87 19.63 -9.29
N LYS A 378 14.61 20.57 -9.91
CA LYS A 378 14.65 21.99 -9.49
C LYS A 378 13.30 22.71 -9.59
N ASP A 379 12.38 22.21 -10.40
CA ASP A 379 11.05 22.78 -10.63
C ASP A 379 9.99 22.13 -9.73
N GLY A 380 10.42 21.22 -8.81
CA GLY A 380 9.59 20.52 -7.83
C GLY A 380 8.83 19.30 -8.39
N TRP A 381 9.17 18.83 -9.60
CA TRP A 381 8.61 17.61 -10.13
C TRP A 381 9.29 16.39 -9.51
N PHE A 382 8.47 15.52 -8.94
CA PHE A 382 8.88 14.22 -8.48
C PHE A 382 8.79 13.19 -9.61
N HIS A 383 9.91 12.63 -9.99
CA HIS A 383 10.08 11.58 -10.98
C HIS A 383 9.84 10.22 -10.34
N THR A 384 8.71 9.60 -10.65
CA THR A 384 8.24 8.40 -9.94
C THR A 384 9.01 7.13 -10.28
N GLY A 385 9.71 7.13 -11.40
CA GLY A 385 10.32 5.93 -11.98
C GLY A 385 9.30 4.99 -12.62
N ASP A 386 8.01 5.32 -12.62
CA ASP A 386 6.95 4.57 -13.28
C ASP A 386 6.67 5.14 -14.66
N LEU A 387 6.53 4.25 -15.65
CA LEU A 387 6.15 4.60 -17.00
C LEU A 387 4.65 4.48 -17.18
N GLY A 388 4.07 5.39 -17.92
CA GLY A 388 2.65 5.42 -18.18
C GLY A 388 2.28 5.81 -19.60
N ARG A 389 1.01 5.72 -19.91
CA ARG A 389 0.37 6.33 -21.06
C ARG A 389 -0.94 6.98 -20.64
N ILE A 390 -1.36 7.97 -21.40
CA ILE A 390 -2.67 8.63 -21.24
C ILE A 390 -3.46 8.36 -22.50
N ASP A 391 -4.74 7.98 -22.35
CA ASP A 391 -5.63 7.83 -23.51
C ASP A 391 -6.30 9.16 -23.90
N GLU A 392 -7.13 9.14 -24.95
CA GLU A 392 -7.83 10.31 -25.47
C GLU A 392 -8.82 10.92 -24.47
N ASP A 393 -9.31 10.12 -23.54
CA ASP A 393 -10.22 10.54 -22.47
C ASP A 393 -9.50 11.03 -21.20
N GLY A 394 -8.15 10.98 -21.17
CA GLY A 394 -7.31 11.46 -20.06
C GLY A 394 -7.10 10.43 -18.94
N TYR A 395 -7.40 9.15 -19.17
CA TYR A 395 -7.09 8.09 -18.22
C TYR A 395 -5.63 7.66 -18.29
N TYR A 396 -5.04 7.46 -17.11
CA TYR A 396 -3.66 6.99 -16.97
C TYR A 396 -3.61 5.47 -16.87
N TYR A 397 -2.61 4.89 -17.50
CA TYR A 397 -2.28 3.46 -17.46
C TYR A 397 -0.82 3.29 -17.12
N ILE A 398 -0.51 2.41 -16.17
CA ILE A 398 0.88 2.07 -15.85
C ILE A 398 1.38 1.04 -16.87
N THR A 399 2.48 1.35 -17.54
CA THR A 399 3.06 0.48 -18.58
C THR A 399 4.35 -0.21 -18.16
N GLY A 400 4.93 0.19 -17.01
CA GLY A 400 6.10 -0.45 -16.47
C GLY A 400 6.91 0.42 -15.52
N ARG A 401 8.15 -0.01 -15.24
CA ARG A 401 9.13 0.72 -14.44
C ARG A 401 10.33 1.11 -15.29
N LYS A 402 10.74 2.38 -15.27
CA LYS A 402 11.90 2.91 -16.02
C LYS A 402 13.18 2.10 -15.78
N LYS A 403 13.45 1.72 -14.53
CA LYS A 403 14.61 0.89 -14.14
C LYS A 403 14.55 -0.58 -14.58
N ASN A 404 13.36 -1.08 -14.93
CA ASN A 404 13.17 -2.44 -15.38
C ASN A 404 13.24 -2.55 -16.90
N LEU A 405 13.27 -1.42 -17.64
CA LEU A 405 13.39 -1.44 -19.08
C LEU A 405 14.57 -2.32 -19.49
N MET A 406 14.32 -3.21 -20.41
CA MET A 406 15.34 -4.00 -21.09
C MET A 406 15.87 -3.15 -22.25
N ILE A 407 17.14 -2.74 -22.15
CA ILE A 407 17.81 -2.01 -23.23
C ILE A 407 18.46 -3.05 -24.15
N LEU A 408 17.91 -3.23 -25.33
CA LEU A 408 18.39 -4.22 -26.29
C LEU A 408 19.60 -3.67 -27.09
N ALA A 409 20.35 -4.57 -27.74
CA ALA A 409 21.53 -4.22 -28.53
C ALA A 409 21.27 -3.22 -29.65
N ASN A 410 20.05 -3.12 -30.16
CA ASN A 410 19.62 -2.16 -31.16
C ASN A 410 19.22 -0.78 -30.59
N GLY A 411 19.38 -0.58 -29.28
CA GLY A 411 19.02 0.66 -28.57
C GLY A 411 17.54 0.77 -28.21
N GLU A 412 16.70 -0.19 -28.56
CA GLU A 412 15.28 -0.17 -28.24
C GLU A 412 15.03 -0.51 -26.75
N ASN A 413 14.09 0.19 -26.15
CA ASN A 413 13.65 -0.03 -24.78
C ASN A 413 12.38 -0.90 -24.77
N VAL A 414 12.41 -2.00 -24.01
CA VAL A 414 11.27 -2.90 -23.88
C VAL A 414 10.88 -3.04 -22.42
N SER A 415 9.62 -2.70 -22.10
CA SER A 415 9.07 -2.96 -20.75
C SER A 415 8.81 -4.46 -20.59
N PRO A 416 9.41 -5.13 -19.60
CA PRO A 416 9.08 -6.51 -19.29
C PRO A 416 7.64 -6.66 -18.82
N GLU A 417 7.11 -5.66 -18.11
CA GLU A 417 5.74 -5.67 -17.59
C GLU A 417 4.70 -5.70 -18.72
N GLU A 418 4.95 -5.01 -19.84
CA GLU A 418 4.08 -5.07 -21.03
C GLU A 418 3.96 -6.51 -21.56
N LEU A 419 5.07 -7.22 -21.62
CA LEU A 419 5.10 -8.60 -22.13
C LEU A 419 4.50 -9.59 -21.11
N GLU A 420 4.77 -9.39 -19.82
CA GLU A 420 4.18 -10.18 -18.74
C GLU A 420 2.67 -10.07 -18.72
N HIS A 421 2.14 -8.86 -18.88
CA HIS A 421 0.69 -8.66 -18.97
C HIS A 421 0.07 -9.42 -20.15
N LYS A 422 0.74 -9.42 -21.30
CA LYS A 422 0.29 -10.22 -22.47
C LYS A 422 0.33 -11.73 -22.18
N LEU A 423 1.39 -12.21 -21.50
CA LEU A 423 1.53 -13.63 -21.16
C LEU A 423 0.51 -14.07 -20.10
N ALA A 424 0.12 -13.20 -19.20
CA ALA A 424 -0.89 -13.48 -18.18
C ALA A 424 -2.28 -13.79 -18.78
N ALA A 425 -2.55 -13.37 -20.01
CA ALA A 425 -3.77 -13.73 -20.74
C ALA A 425 -3.83 -15.21 -21.16
N CYS A 426 -2.70 -15.95 -21.09
CA CYS A 426 -2.68 -17.39 -21.34
C CYS A 426 -3.19 -18.16 -20.11
N PRO A 427 -4.27 -18.96 -20.21
CA PRO A 427 -4.82 -19.69 -19.06
C PRO A 427 -3.86 -20.74 -18.46
N ALA A 428 -2.79 -21.10 -19.18
CA ALA A 428 -1.76 -22.02 -18.71
C ALA A 428 -0.69 -21.33 -17.84
N VAL A 429 -0.53 -20.00 -17.95
CA VAL A 429 0.42 -19.21 -17.17
C VAL A 429 -0.17 -18.93 -15.79
N GLN A 430 0.46 -19.42 -14.74
CA GLN A 430 0.11 -19.11 -13.37
C GLN A 430 0.84 -17.85 -12.89
N GLU A 431 2.15 -17.77 -13.18
CA GLU A 431 2.98 -16.60 -12.92
C GLU A 431 4.05 -16.48 -14.00
N CYS A 432 4.45 -15.27 -14.33
CA CYS A 432 5.57 -15.05 -15.22
C CYS A 432 6.35 -13.78 -14.87
N ILE A 433 7.63 -13.78 -15.20
CA ILE A 433 8.48 -12.59 -15.32
C ILE A 433 9.20 -12.64 -16.65
N VAL A 434 9.40 -11.46 -17.25
CA VAL A 434 10.17 -11.30 -18.47
C VAL A 434 11.49 -10.58 -18.13
N LYS A 435 12.60 -11.06 -18.68
CA LYS A 435 13.94 -10.52 -18.45
C LYS A 435 14.78 -10.55 -19.73
N GLU A 436 15.77 -9.68 -19.78
CA GLU A 436 16.84 -9.79 -20.78
C GLU A 436 17.84 -10.87 -20.36
N LYS A 437 18.20 -11.75 -21.28
CA LYS A 437 19.24 -12.75 -21.11
C LYS A 437 20.02 -12.89 -22.43
N SER A 438 21.31 -12.55 -22.40
CA SER A 438 22.19 -12.63 -23.58
C SER A 438 21.62 -11.89 -24.79
N GLN A 439 21.15 -10.65 -24.58
CA GLN A 439 20.54 -9.77 -25.60
C GLN A 439 19.24 -10.33 -26.21
N LYS A 440 18.60 -11.28 -25.53
CA LYS A 440 17.32 -11.89 -25.93
C LYS A 440 16.27 -11.67 -24.84
N ILE A 441 15.03 -11.48 -25.25
CA ILE A 441 13.89 -11.43 -24.32
C ILE A 441 13.53 -12.87 -23.95
N CYS A 442 13.60 -13.15 -22.65
CA CYS A 442 13.32 -14.47 -22.07
C CYS A 442 12.16 -14.36 -21.08
N ALA A 443 11.13 -15.19 -21.23
CA ALA A 443 10.07 -15.36 -20.25
C ALA A 443 10.43 -16.49 -19.28
N VAL A 444 10.25 -16.26 -17.97
CA VAL A 444 10.27 -17.29 -16.94
C VAL A 444 8.87 -17.52 -16.49
N VAL A 445 8.36 -18.73 -16.68
CA VAL A 445 6.93 -19.05 -16.51
C VAL A 445 6.75 -20.16 -15.48
N TYR A 446 5.94 -19.91 -14.48
CA TYR A 446 5.40 -20.92 -13.60
C TYR A 446 4.11 -21.48 -14.20
N CYS A 447 4.11 -22.76 -14.53
CA CYS A 447 2.95 -23.49 -15.02
C CYS A 447 3.12 -24.99 -14.78
N ALA A 448 2.00 -25.74 -14.86
CA ALA A 448 2.03 -27.19 -14.81
C ALA A 448 2.79 -27.77 -16.02
N GLU A 449 3.53 -28.87 -15.82
CA GLU A 449 4.41 -29.45 -16.84
C GLU A 449 3.64 -29.84 -18.11
N GLU A 450 2.47 -30.42 -17.96
CA GLU A 450 1.59 -30.83 -19.05
C GLU A 450 1.04 -29.65 -19.88
N ARG A 451 1.08 -28.44 -19.36
CA ARG A 451 0.61 -27.22 -20.04
C ARG A 451 1.71 -26.38 -20.67
N GLN A 452 2.97 -26.79 -20.56
CA GLN A 452 4.09 -26.05 -21.15
C GLN A 452 4.01 -25.89 -22.68
N ALA A 453 3.42 -26.85 -23.38
CA ALA A 453 3.19 -26.75 -24.83
C ALA A 453 2.22 -25.62 -25.16
N GLU A 454 1.13 -25.50 -24.43
CA GLU A 454 0.12 -24.43 -24.57
C GLU A 454 0.75 -23.04 -24.40
N VAL A 455 1.64 -22.86 -23.40
CA VAL A 455 2.37 -21.60 -23.20
C VAL A 455 3.24 -21.26 -24.40
N LYS A 456 3.95 -22.24 -24.98
CA LYS A 456 4.80 -21.99 -26.16
C LYS A 456 3.99 -21.59 -27.38
N ASP A 457 2.87 -22.25 -27.61
CA ASP A 457 1.96 -21.93 -28.72
C ASP A 457 1.40 -20.52 -28.52
N PHE A 458 1.01 -20.16 -27.30
CA PHE A 458 0.53 -18.84 -26.97
C PHE A 458 1.62 -17.76 -27.19
N ILE A 459 2.86 -17.99 -26.77
CA ILE A 459 4.00 -17.08 -27.01
C ILE A 459 4.21 -16.90 -28.53
N THR A 460 4.13 -17.98 -29.29
CA THR A 460 4.28 -17.94 -30.74
C THR A 460 3.22 -17.06 -31.38
N GLU A 461 1.97 -17.19 -30.97
CA GLU A 461 0.87 -16.35 -31.45
C GLU A 461 1.02 -14.90 -30.99
N CYS A 462 1.36 -14.66 -29.72
CA CYS A 462 1.64 -13.34 -29.18
C CYS A 462 2.76 -12.63 -29.97
N ASN A 463 3.83 -13.36 -30.31
CA ASN A 463 4.94 -12.84 -31.11
C ASN A 463 4.55 -12.38 -32.52
N ARG A 464 3.46 -12.90 -33.10
CA ARG A 464 2.96 -12.44 -34.41
C ARG A 464 2.40 -11.02 -34.34
N THR A 465 1.86 -10.63 -33.21
CA THR A 465 1.29 -9.29 -32.98
C THR A 465 2.33 -8.27 -32.51
N LEU A 466 3.53 -8.74 -32.10
CA LEU A 466 4.59 -7.91 -31.55
C LEU A 466 5.59 -7.47 -32.63
N PRO A 467 6.09 -6.20 -32.56
CA PRO A 467 7.27 -5.77 -33.32
C PRO A 467 8.45 -6.73 -33.09
N LEU A 468 9.30 -6.88 -34.09
CA LEU A 468 10.38 -7.87 -34.08
C LEU A 468 11.28 -7.76 -32.83
N TYR A 469 11.58 -6.53 -32.40
CA TYR A 469 12.44 -6.28 -31.25
C TYR A 469 11.79 -6.59 -29.89
N LYS A 470 10.44 -6.68 -29.80
CA LYS A 470 9.72 -7.04 -28.58
C LYS A 470 9.42 -8.55 -28.46
N ARG A 471 9.78 -9.35 -29.45
CA ARG A 471 9.42 -10.76 -29.47
C ARG A 471 10.14 -11.56 -28.39
N ILE A 472 9.41 -12.37 -27.68
CA ILE A 472 9.93 -13.31 -26.70
C ILE A 472 10.63 -14.43 -27.45
N SER A 473 11.95 -14.56 -27.28
CA SER A 473 12.78 -15.50 -28.03
C SER A 473 13.24 -16.72 -27.23
N ALA A 474 12.94 -16.76 -25.93
CA ALA A 474 13.21 -17.90 -25.07
C ALA A 474 12.16 -18.01 -23.96
N VAL A 475 11.94 -19.23 -23.46
CA VAL A 475 11.12 -19.49 -22.30
C VAL A 475 11.81 -20.47 -21.35
N GLU A 476 11.81 -20.11 -20.07
CA GLU A 476 12.25 -20.98 -18.97
C GLU A 476 11.00 -21.37 -18.17
N PHE A 477 10.85 -22.65 -17.83
CA PHE A 477 9.75 -23.11 -17.01
C PHE A 477 10.21 -23.45 -15.61
N THR A 478 9.38 -23.09 -14.61
CA THR A 478 9.57 -23.51 -13.22
C THR A 478 8.35 -24.30 -12.74
N ALA A 479 8.60 -25.30 -11.89
CA ALA A 479 7.56 -26.07 -11.23
C ALA A 479 7.10 -25.45 -9.89
N GLU A 480 7.79 -24.41 -9.44
CA GLU A 480 7.51 -23.71 -8.19
C GLU A 480 7.07 -22.27 -8.46
N PRO A 481 6.20 -21.69 -7.59
CA PRO A 481 5.84 -20.29 -7.66
C PRO A 481 7.06 -19.37 -7.66
N LEU A 482 6.94 -18.24 -8.35
CA LEU A 482 8.00 -17.23 -8.38
C LEU A 482 8.12 -16.52 -7.02
N PRO A 483 9.34 -16.12 -6.58
CA PRO A 483 9.54 -15.48 -5.30
C PRO A 483 8.80 -14.12 -5.21
N ARG A 484 8.21 -13.84 -4.05
CA ARG A 484 7.43 -12.64 -3.77
C ARG A 484 7.89 -11.94 -2.50
N ASN A 485 7.71 -10.63 -2.43
CA ASN A 485 7.91 -9.87 -1.20
C ASN A 485 6.69 -10.00 -0.25
N ALA A 486 6.77 -9.37 0.92
CA ALA A 486 5.72 -9.38 1.95
C ALA A 486 4.35 -8.84 1.49
N LEU A 487 4.30 -8.06 0.40
CA LEU A 487 3.08 -7.55 -0.23
C LEU A 487 2.57 -8.44 -1.38
N GLY A 488 3.20 -9.61 -1.59
CA GLY A 488 2.85 -10.50 -2.69
C GLY A 488 3.37 -10.06 -4.06
N LYS A 489 4.22 -9.03 -4.16
CA LYS A 489 4.81 -8.58 -5.43
C LYS A 489 5.97 -9.47 -5.84
N LEU A 490 6.00 -9.87 -7.12
CA LEU A 490 7.07 -10.69 -7.70
C LEU A 490 8.46 -10.02 -7.60
N LEU A 491 9.45 -10.80 -7.14
CA LEU A 491 10.85 -10.38 -6.99
C LEU A 491 11.65 -10.72 -8.26
N ARG A 492 11.89 -9.72 -9.11
CA ARG A 492 12.58 -9.91 -10.39
C ARG A 492 14.06 -10.34 -10.25
N LYS A 493 14.75 -9.91 -9.17
CA LYS A 493 16.19 -10.19 -8.99
C LYS A 493 16.47 -11.65 -8.64
N GLU A 494 15.62 -12.30 -7.86
CA GLU A 494 15.79 -13.70 -7.46
C GLU A 494 15.43 -14.67 -8.60
N GLY A 495 14.50 -14.29 -9.49
CA GLY A 495 14.20 -15.04 -10.71
C GLY A 495 15.34 -15.05 -11.75
N ARG A 496 16.46 -14.34 -11.53
CA ARG A 496 17.65 -14.36 -12.43
C ARG A 496 18.52 -15.59 -12.27
N ASN A 497 18.38 -16.35 -11.19
CA ASN A 497 19.26 -17.48 -10.84
C ASN A 497 18.72 -18.87 -11.19
N LEU A 498 17.70 -18.94 -12.07
CA LEU A 498 17.25 -20.24 -12.57
C LEU A 498 18.30 -20.81 -13.52
N ASP A 499 18.67 -22.09 -13.28
CA ASP A 499 19.77 -22.80 -13.94
C ASP A 499 19.66 -22.77 -15.47
N ALA A 500 20.79 -22.55 -16.13
CA ALA A 500 20.90 -22.52 -17.59
C ALA A 500 20.42 -23.83 -18.27
N ALA A 501 20.39 -24.94 -17.52
CA ALA A 501 19.94 -26.26 -18.02
C ALA A 501 18.43 -26.34 -18.32
N LYS A 502 17.62 -25.38 -17.84
CA LYS A 502 16.15 -25.36 -18.03
C LYS A 502 15.69 -24.47 -19.17
N ILE A 503 16.60 -23.86 -19.91
CA ILE A 503 16.27 -22.93 -21.00
C ILE A 503 15.89 -23.73 -22.25
N LYS A 504 14.68 -23.51 -22.77
CA LYS A 504 14.25 -24.01 -24.09
C LYS A 504 14.12 -22.80 -25.03
N GLN A 505 14.89 -22.79 -26.13
CA GLN A 505 14.75 -21.79 -27.19
C GLN A 505 13.48 -22.06 -28.00
N LEU A 506 12.75 -21.01 -28.34
CA LEU A 506 11.56 -21.03 -29.20
C LEU A 506 11.95 -21.02 -30.68
#